data_6fb7acc839b1a18816bc4ccbef00e800
#
_entry.id   6fb7acc839b1a18816bc4ccbef00e800
#
_cell.length_a   1.000
_cell.length_b   1.000
_cell.length_c   1.000
_cell.angle_alpha   90.00
_cell.angle_beta   90.00
_cell.angle_gamma   90.00
#
_symmetry.space_group_name_H-M   'P 1'
#
loop_
_entity.id
_entity.type
_entity.pdbx_description
1 polymer ?
#
loop_
_entity_poly.entity_id
_entity_poly.type
_entity_poly.pdbx_seq_one_letter_code
_entity_poly.pdbx_strand_id
1 'polypeptide(L)'
;MGHPNGALLESKQLVDGAMICLTRVQSSGFGAAMALAVVAGHPAAAEAACTFLPPVGGNGISNIVTKRVSKPKLIGRTNWNTDFAVNGPYRSYKLFFTADSTASGTYPVEAFLKFTDGSNLRVVQESMTPPIGKGRMFGPFTAPQGKTVSQINFKIGTGSDPNSTGFSYRISVQGCN
;
A
#
# COMPACT_ATOMS: atom_id res chain seq x y z
N MET A 1 49.89 27.25 12.39
CA MET A 1 50.28 25.97 13.00
C MET A 1 49.03 25.18 13.25
N GLY A 2 48.72 24.27 12.47
CA GLY A 2 48.89 22.90 12.29
C GLY A 2 47.55 22.28 11.84
N HIS A 3 47.43 21.94 10.58
CA HIS A 3 46.54 20.85 10.14
C HIS A 3 47.12 19.52 10.62
N PRO A 4 46.30 18.45 10.82
CA PRO A 4 46.31 17.42 9.79
C PRO A 4 44.95 16.79 9.49
N ASN A 5 44.71 16.54 8.20
CA ASN A 5 44.55 15.24 7.53
C ASN A 5 43.49 14.31 8.17
N GLY A 6 42.37 14.04 7.54
CA GLY A 6 42.27 13.24 6.33
C GLY A 6 41.90 11.82 6.69
N ALA A 7 40.76 11.35 6.28
CA ALA A 7 40.55 9.95 5.91
C ALA A 7 39.22 9.85 5.17
N LEU A 8 39.31 9.81 3.86
CA LEU A 8 38.31 9.24 2.97
C LEU A 8 38.20 7.73 3.29
N LEU A 9 37.05 7.29 3.75
CA LEU A 9 36.69 5.88 3.75
C LEU A 9 35.90 5.59 2.49
N GLU A 10 36.63 5.11 1.52
CA GLU A 10 36.15 4.48 0.29
C GLU A 10 35.47 3.16 0.66
N SER A 11 34.16 3.09 0.57
CA SER A 11 33.43 1.82 0.71
C SER A 11 33.49 1.07 -0.63
N LYS A 12 34.38 0.10 -0.70
CA LYS A 12 34.44 -0.90 -1.76
C LYS A 12 33.18 -1.76 -1.72
N GLN A 13 32.32 -1.62 -2.72
CA GLN A 13 31.29 -2.61 -3.03
C GLN A 13 31.97 -3.90 -3.52
N LEU A 14 31.81 -4.95 -2.75
CA LEU A 14 32.15 -6.31 -3.17
C LEU A 14 31.06 -6.79 -4.13
N VAL A 15 31.40 -6.93 -5.39
CA VAL A 15 30.57 -7.59 -6.39
C VAL A 15 30.92 -9.08 -6.31
N ASP A 16 30.01 -9.90 -5.78
CA ASP A 16 30.16 -11.34 -5.78
C ASP A 16 30.12 -11.87 -7.21
N GLY A 17 31.30 -12.26 -7.67
CA GLY A 17 31.48 -12.89 -8.96
C GLY A 17 30.98 -14.33 -8.94
N ALA A 18 30.01 -14.60 -9.79
CA ALA A 18 29.63 -15.97 -10.13
C ALA A 18 30.79 -16.68 -10.81
N MET A 19 31.40 -17.63 -10.10
CA MET A 19 32.46 -18.47 -10.59
C MET A 19 31.92 -19.52 -11.56
N ILE A 20 32.03 -19.26 -12.87
CA ILE A 20 31.68 -20.23 -13.90
C ILE A 20 32.80 -21.28 -13.93
N CYS A 21 32.51 -22.46 -13.41
CA CYS A 21 33.36 -23.62 -13.50
C CYS A 21 33.25 -24.22 -14.90
N LEU A 22 34.21 -23.92 -15.78
CA LEU A 22 34.34 -24.56 -17.09
C LEU A 22 34.98 -25.94 -16.90
N THR A 23 34.18 -26.97 -16.85
CA THR A 23 34.63 -28.36 -16.97
C THR A 23 34.90 -28.70 -18.44
N ARG A 24 36.15 -28.89 -18.74
CA ARG A 24 36.65 -29.39 -20.03
C ARG A 24 36.22 -30.85 -20.20
N VAL A 25 35.24 -31.09 -21.08
CA VAL A 25 34.85 -32.45 -21.46
C VAL A 25 35.73 -32.89 -22.61
N GLN A 26 36.61 -33.88 -22.34
CA GLN A 26 37.34 -34.63 -23.36
C GLN A 26 36.34 -35.56 -24.09
N SER A 27 36.32 -35.40 -25.40
CA SER A 27 35.54 -36.24 -26.30
C SER A 27 36.23 -37.59 -26.52
N SER A 28 35.58 -38.67 -26.19
CA SER A 28 35.71 -39.93 -26.91
C SER A 28 34.52 -40.84 -26.65
N GLY A 29 33.86 -41.26 -27.71
CA GLY A 29 32.98 -42.42 -27.67
C GLY A 29 31.50 -42.12 -27.96
N PHE A 30 31.07 -42.57 -29.11
CA PHE A 30 29.71 -42.65 -29.63
C PHE A 30 28.70 -43.15 -28.59
N GLY A 31 27.65 -42.38 -28.38
CA GLY A 31 26.46 -42.78 -27.65
C GLY A 31 25.44 -41.64 -27.68
N ALA A 32 24.49 -41.72 -28.59
CA ALA A 32 23.40 -40.73 -28.66
C ALA A 32 22.47 -40.90 -27.47
N ALA A 33 22.76 -40.21 -26.38
CA ALA A 33 21.81 -40.05 -25.28
C ALA A 33 21.05 -38.77 -25.51
N MET A 34 19.78 -38.89 -25.93
CA MET A 34 18.81 -37.77 -25.93
C MET A 34 18.58 -37.36 -24.47
N ALA A 35 19.22 -36.31 -24.03
CA ALA A 35 18.90 -35.66 -22.77
C ALA A 35 17.61 -34.85 -22.95
N LEU A 36 16.48 -35.41 -22.52
CA LEU A 36 15.24 -34.66 -22.32
C LEU A 36 15.49 -33.60 -21.24
N ALA A 37 15.74 -32.37 -21.64
CA ALA A 37 15.74 -31.23 -20.72
C ALA A 37 14.30 -31.01 -20.24
N VAL A 38 13.99 -31.51 -19.04
CA VAL A 38 12.75 -31.15 -18.34
C VAL A 38 12.91 -29.70 -17.93
N VAL A 39 12.33 -28.79 -18.71
CA VAL A 39 12.16 -27.39 -18.30
C VAL A 39 11.14 -27.38 -17.15
N ALA A 40 11.64 -27.37 -15.91
CA ALA A 40 10.81 -27.14 -14.75
C ALA A 40 10.27 -25.71 -14.85
N GLY A 41 9.08 -25.56 -15.44
CA GLY A 41 8.35 -24.32 -15.46
C GLY A 41 8.03 -23.93 -14.04
N HIS A 42 8.66 -22.89 -13.52
CA HIS A 42 8.26 -22.28 -12.25
C HIS A 42 6.86 -21.71 -12.46
N PRO A 43 5.86 -22.10 -11.66
CA PRO A 43 4.57 -21.45 -11.72
C PRO A 43 4.79 -19.97 -11.40
N ALA A 44 4.57 -19.09 -12.36
CA ALA A 44 4.52 -17.66 -12.10
C ALA A 44 3.43 -17.45 -11.04
N ALA A 45 3.79 -16.92 -9.88
CA ALA A 45 2.81 -16.55 -8.86
C ALA A 45 1.83 -15.59 -9.53
N ALA A 46 0.56 -16.00 -9.65
CA ALA A 46 -0.48 -15.14 -10.19
C ALA A 46 -0.56 -13.91 -9.28
N GLU A 47 -0.21 -12.75 -9.83
CA GLU A 47 -0.33 -11.49 -9.12
C GLU A 47 -1.81 -11.27 -8.79
N ALA A 48 -2.11 -11.04 -7.50
CA ALA A 48 -3.48 -10.88 -7.05
C ALA A 48 -4.14 -9.71 -7.81
N ALA A 49 -5.16 -9.99 -8.61
CA ALA A 49 -5.90 -8.97 -9.34
C ALA A 49 -6.61 -8.04 -8.33
N CYS A 50 -6.31 -6.75 -8.38
CA CYS A 50 -6.90 -5.75 -7.51
C CYS A 50 -7.78 -4.78 -8.31
N THR A 51 -8.96 -4.46 -7.77
CA THR A 51 -9.92 -3.53 -8.37
C THR A 51 -10.21 -2.39 -7.40
N PHE A 52 -10.24 -1.16 -7.91
CA PHE A 52 -10.64 -0.01 -7.09
C PHE A 52 -12.12 -0.07 -6.72
N LEU A 53 -12.41 0.19 -5.44
CA LEU A 53 -13.76 0.22 -4.90
C LEU A 53 -14.38 1.61 -5.06
N PRO A 54 -15.68 1.69 -5.39
CA PRO A 54 -16.37 2.97 -5.53
C PRO A 54 -16.65 3.61 -4.17
N PRO A 55 -16.49 4.95 -4.03
CA PRO A 55 -16.91 5.66 -2.83
C PRO A 55 -18.44 5.71 -2.73
N VAL A 56 -18.95 5.54 -1.51
CA VAL A 56 -20.40 5.65 -1.23
C VAL A 56 -20.85 7.10 -1.37
N GLY A 57 -21.89 7.33 -2.16
CA GLY A 57 -22.40 8.67 -2.44
C GLY A 57 -21.54 9.49 -3.40
N GLY A 58 -20.58 8.86 -4.06
CA GLY A 58 -19.84 9.46 -5.16
C GLY A 58 -20.66 9.56 -6.45
N ASN A 59 -20.14 10.31 -7.41
CA ASN A 59 -20.78 10.51 -8.73
C ASN A 59 -20.54 9.34 -9.71
N GLY A 60 -19.87 8.26 -9.27
CA GLY A 60 -19.53 7.11 -10.11
C GLY A 60 -18.38 7.34 -11.11
N ILE A 61 -17.82 8.54 -11.17
CA ILE A 61 -16.78 8.89 -12.15
C ILE A 61 -15.38 8.53 -11.64
N SER A 62 -15.13 8.67 -10.33
CA SER A 62 -13.82 8.45 -9.75
C SER A 62 -13.86 7.57 -8.52
N ASN A 63 -12.95 6.61 -8.46
CA ASN A 63 -12.67 5.79 -7.27
C ASN A 63 -11.62 6.42 -6.35
N ILE A 64 -11.09 7.60 -6.72
CA ILE A 64 -10.20 8.40 -5.89
C ILE A 64 -11.00 9.56 -5.32
N VAL A 65 -10.98 9.69 -4.00
CA VAL A 65 -11.70 10.76 -3.28
C VAL A 65 -10.69 11.78 -2.81
N THR A 66 -10.86 13.03 -3.26
CA THR A 66 -10.12 14.20 -2.78
C THR A 66 -10.94 14.94 -1.74
N LYS A 67 -10.37 15.19 -0.59
CA LYS A 67 -11.00 15.92 0.51
C LYS A 67 -10.03 16.87 1.19
N ARG A 68 -10.64 17.73 2.04
CA ARG A 68 -9.92 18.63 2.93
C ARG A 68 -10.38 18.39 4.36
N VAL A 69 -9.45 18.35 5.30
CA VAL A 69 -9.76 18.26 6.73
C VAL A 69 -10.47 19.53 7.16
N SER A 70 -11.70 19.40 7.62
CA SER A 70 -12.51 20.54 8.08
C SER A 70 -12.41 20.72 9.61
N LYS A 71 -12.62 21.95 10.07
CA LYS A 71 -12.80 22.22 11.50
C LYS A 71 -14.04 21.47 12.04
N PRO A 72 -14.02 21.07 13.33
CA PRO A 72 -15.23 20.53 13.94
C PRO A 72 -16.34 21.59 13.88
N LYS A 73 -17.53 21.14 13.52
CA LYS A 73 -18.74 21.98 13.55
C LYS A 73 -19.52 21.66 14.80
N LEU A 74 -19.99 22.69 15.51
CA LEU A 74 -20.87 22.53 16.67
C LEU A 74 -22.21 21.86 16.27
N ILE A 75 -22.69 22.12 15.05
CA ILE A 75 -23.91 21.56 14.50
C ILE A 75 -23.62 21.08 13.07
N GLY A 76 -23.99 19.82 12.77
CA GLY A 76 -23.87 19.23 11.45
C GLY A 76 -22.80 18.16 11.35
N ARG A 77 -22.75 17.49 10.18
CA ARG A 77 -21.79 16.43 9.92
C ARG A 77 -20.43 17.01 9.56
N THR A 78 -19.39 16.56 10.24
CA THR A 78 -18.01 16.78 9.83
C THR A 78 -17.64 15.76 8.74
N ASN A 79 -17.01 16.23 7.68
CA ASN A 79 -16.75 15.38 6.51
C ASN A 79 -15.44 14.61 6.61
N TRP A 80 -15.17 13.97 7.76
CA TRP A 80 -13.91 13.23 7.98
C TRP A 80 -13.99 11.78 7.53
N ASN A 81 -15.20 11.23 7.47
CA ASN A 81 -15.42 9.85 7.07
C ASN A 81 -15.66 9.74 5.56
N THR A 82 -15.12 8.70 4.97
CA THR A 82 -15.39 8.30 3.59
C THR A 82 -15.58 6.79 3.58
N ASP A 83 -16.71 6.34 3.11
CA ASP A 83 -17.00 4.93 2.94
C ASP A 83 -16.79 4.52 1.48
N PHE A 84 -16.22 3.35 1.28
CA PHE A 84 -16.08 2.68 -0.02
C PHE A 84 -16.92 1.42 0.00
N ALA A 85 -17.77 1.23 -1.01
CA ALA A 85 -18.65 0.08 -1.12
C ALA A 85 -17.86 -1.16 -1.57
N VAL A 86 -18.10 -2.30 -0.91
CA VAL A 86 -17.51 -3.58 -1.30
C VAL A 86 -18.56 -4.37 -2.09
N ASN A 87 -18.36 -4.48 -3.40
CA ASN A 87 -19.34 -5.05 -4.34
C ASN A 87 -19.01 -6.49 -4.76
N GLY A 88 -18.00 -7.11 -4.14
CA GLY A 88 -17.59 -8.46 -4.51
C GLY A 88 -16.83 -9.19 -3.39
N PRO A 89 -16.61 -10.49 -3.57
CA PRO A 89 -15.88 -11.30 -2.61
C PRO A 89 -14.37 -11.12 -2.79
N TYR A 90 -13.80 -10.11 -2.16
CA TYR A 90 -12.35 -9.91 -2.15
C TYR A 90 -11.71 -10.63 -0.98
N ARG A 91 -10.51 -11.17 -1.20
CA ARG A 91 -9.70 -11.84 -0.16
C ARG A 91 -8.98 -10.86 0.74
N SER A 92 -8.60 -9.71 0.17
CA SER A 92 -7.87 -8.68 0.93
C SER A 92 -8.15 -7.28 0.40
N TYR A 93 -7.78 -6.28 1.20
CA TYR A 93 -8.02 -4.87 0.90
C TYR A 93 -6.74 -4.07 1.09
N LYS A 94 -6.43 -3.21 0.11
CA LYS A 94 -5.34 -2.23 0.16
C LYS A 94 -5.93 -0.83 0.22
N LEU A 95 -5.44 -0.02 1.13
CA LEU A 95 -5.92 1.33 1.36
C LEU A 95 -4.80 2.31 1.03
N PHE A 96 -5.14 3.36 0.28
CA PHE A 96 -4.16 4.35 -0.18
C PHE A 96 -4.52 5.73 0.34
N PHE A 97 -3.53 6.41 0.88
CA PHE A 97 -3.61 7.78 1.37
C PHE A 97 -2.47 8.60 0.76
N THR A 98 -2.76 9.82 0.30
CA THR A 98 -1.75 10.75 -0.22
C THR A 98 -2.04 12.14 0.32
N ALA A 99 -1.04 12.78 0.93
CA ALA A 99 -1.12 14.19 1.30
C ALA A 99 -1.02 15.06 0.04
N ASP A 100 -1.93 16.03 -0.11
CA ASP A 100 -2.09 16.82 -1.34
C ASP A 100 -2.04 18.34 -1.08
N SER A 101 -1.71 18.75 0.13
CA SER A 101 -1.54 20.15 0.49
C SER A 101 -0.19 20.70 0.04
N THR A 102 -0.11 22.03 -0.13
CA THR A 102 1.14 22.74 -0.43
C THR A 102 2.05 22.91 0.78
N ALA A 103 1.56 22.62 1.98
CA ALA A 103 2.30 22.66 3.24
C ALA A 103 2.22 21.29 3.94
N SER A 104 3.26 20.95 4.67
CA SER A 104 3.27 19.74 5.51
C SER A 104 2.23 19.83 6.61
N GLY A 105 1.55 18.73 6.89
CA GLY A 105 0.56 18.63 7.94
C GLY A 105 0.56 17.26 8.60
N THR A 106 0.01 17.21 9.82
CA THR A 106 -0.20 15.96 10.54
C THR A 106 -1.60 15.44 10.27
N TYR A 107 -1.69 14.19 9.84
CA TYR A 107 -2.95 13.53 9.50
C TYR A 107 -3.18 12.35 10.45
N PRO A 108 -4.09 12.47 11.43
CA PRO A 108 -4.63 11.31 12.11
C PRO A 108 -5.45 10.47 11.12
N VAL A 109 -5.06 9.21 10.95
CA VAL A 109 -5.66 8.28 10.00
C VAL A 109 -6.19 7.07 10.74
N GLU A 110 -7.49 6.84 10.63
CA GLU A 110 -8.12 5.60 11.05
C GLU A 110 -8.80 4.95 9.85
N ALA A 111 -8.81 3.62 9.81
CA ALA A 111 -9.59 2.88 8.83
C ALA A 111 -10.24 1.64 9.46
N PHE A 112 -11.41 1.31 8.95
CA PHE A 112 -12.26 0.25 9.48
C PHE A 112 -12.79 -0.62 8.34
N LEU A 113 -12.75 -1.94 8.54
CA LEU A 113 -13.57 -2.87 7.78
C LEU A 113 -14.95 -2.93 8.46
N LYS A 114 -16.00 -2.60 7.74
CA LYS A 114 -17.39 -2.72 8.20
C LYS A 114 -18.00 -3.98 7.62
N PHE A 115 -18.64 -4.78 8.46
CA PHE A 115 -19.19 -6.07 8.08
C PHE A 115 -20.69 -6.01 7.86
N THR A 116 -21.21 -6.99 7.13
CA THR A 116 -22.66 -7.14 6.85
C THR A 116 -23.51 -7.32 8.09
N ASP A 117 -22.93 -7.82 9.20
CA ASP A 117 -23.61 -8.00 10.49
C ASP A 117 -23.64 -6.71 11.36
N GLY A 118 -23.18 -5.57 10.82
CA GLY A 118 -23.15 -4.28 11.52
C GLY A 118 -21.91 -4.09 12.42
N SER A 119 -21.10 -5.12 12.64
CA SER A 119 -19.85 -4.99 13.38
C SER A 119 -18.75 -4.34 12.52
N ASN A 120 -17.65 -3.91 13.14
CA ASN A 120 -16.50 -3.36 12.43
C ASN A 120 -15.19 -3.76 13.09
N LEU A 121 -14.10 -3.70 12.31
CA LEU A 121 -12.73 -3.93 12.75
C LEU A 121 -11.87 -2.74 12.36
N ARG A 122 -11.25 -2.08 13.31
CA ARG A 122 -10.25 -1.04 13.03
C ARG A 122 -8.95 -1.70 12.57
N VAL A 123 -8.52 -1.38 11.36
CA VAL A 123 -7.31 -1.94 10.72
C VAL A 123 -6.17 -0.93 10.61
N VAL A 124 -6.47 0.38 10.71
CA VAL A 124 -5.47 1.45 10.76
C VAL A 124 -5.78 2.39 11.90
N GLN A 125 -4.75 2.78 12.66
CA GLN A 125 -4.77 3.85 13.64
C GLN A 125 -3.38 4.44 13.73
N GLU A 126 -3.13 5.49 12.96
CA GLU A 126 -1.83 6.15 12.90
C GLU A 126 -1.99 7.67 12.82
N SER A 127 -0.97 8.39 13.26
CA SER A 127 -0.81 9.81 12.99
C SER A 127 0.46 9.99 12.18
N MET A 128 0.36 10.64 11.01
CA MET A 128 1.48 10.73 10.08
C MET A 128 1.63 12.12 9.50
N THR A 129 2.87 12.47 9.16
CA THR A 129 3.23 13.72 8.48
C THR A 129 3.96 13.36 7.18
N PRO A 130 3.25 12.86 6.15
CA PRO A 130 3.89 12.46 4.92
C PRO A 130 4.37 13.70 4.14
N PRO A 131 5.46 13.58 3.37
CA PRO A 131 5.83 14.62 2.42
C PRO A 131 4.72 14.88 1.41
N ILE A 132 4.61 16.12 0.96
CA ILE A 132 3.59 16.54 -0.02
C ILE A 132 3.70 15.71 -1.30
N GLY A 133 2.56 15.24 -1.81
CA GLY A 133 2.47 14.39 -2.99
C GLY A 133 2.94 12.95 -2.77
N LYS A 134 3.39 12.60 -1.57
CA LYS A 134 3.76 11.22 -1.24
C LYS A 134 2.57 10.48 -0.67
N GLY A 135 2.40 9.26 -1.16
CA GLY A 135 1.36 8.34 -0.71
C GLY A 135 1.89 7.29 0.26
N ARG A 136 0.98 6.72 1.02
CA ARG A 136 1.20 5.53 1.82
C ARG A 136 0.11 4.51 1.51
N MET A 137 0.53 3.26 1.37
CA MET A 137 -0.36 2.11 1.29
C MET A 137 -0.42 1.42 2.66
N PHE A 138 -1.63 1.06 3.07
CA PHE A 138 -1.89 0.22 4.24
C PHE A 138 -2.46 -1.13 3.79
N GLY A 139 -2.11 -2.18 4.50
CA GLY A 139 -2.52 -3.54 4.20
C GLY A 139 -1.47 -4.32 3.39
N PRO A 140 -1.86 -5.45 2.78
CA PRO A 140 -3.25 -5.92 2.62
C PRO A 140 -3.89 -6.37 3.95
N PHE A 141 -5.17 -6.05 4.11
CA PHE A 141 -5.98 -6.49 5.25
C PHE A 141 -6.97 -7.57 4.81
N THR A 142 -7.15 -8.59 5.62
CA THR A 142 -8.12 -9.67 5.40
C THR A 142 -9.26 -9.57 6.42
N ALA A 143 -10.46 -9.96 6.01
CA ALA A 143 -11.57 -10.10 6.95
C ALA A 143 -11.31 -11.27 7.91
N PRO A 144 -11.72 -11.18 9.18
CA PRO A 144 -11.76 -12.35 10.06
C PRO A 144 -12.64 -13.46 9.48
N GLN A 145 -12.34 -14.70 9.84
CA GLN A 145 -13.12 -15.86 9.40
C GLN A 145 -14.61 -15.68 9.73
N GLY A 146 -15.47 -15.98 8.78
CA GLY A 146 -16.93 -15.89 8.93
C GLY A 146 -17.48 -14.46 8.82
N LYS A 147 -16.65 -13.45 8.57
CA LYS A 147 -17.10 -12.06 8.38
C LYS A 147 -17.05 -11.68 6.90
N THR A 148 -18.09 -11.01 6.43
CA THR A 148 -18.18 -10.45 5.08
C THR A 148 -18.09 -8.94 5.16
N VAL A 149 -17.10 -8.35 4.47
CA VAL A 149 -16.94 -6.88 4.41
C VAL A 149 -17.98 -6.29 3.47
N SER A 150 -18.74 -5.31 3.95
CA SER A 150 -19.72 -4.56 3.17
C SER A 150 -19.21 -3.19 2.75
N GLN A 151 -18.39 -2.56 3.59
CA GLN A 151 -17.80 -1.26 3.33
C GLN A 151 -16.43 -1.15 3.98
N ILE A 152 -15.60 -0.24 3.45
CA ILE A 152 -14.35 0.17 4.08
C ILE A 152 -14.47 1.67 4.37
N ASN A 153 -14.27 2.03 5.63
CA ASN A 153 -14.32 3.40 6.10
C ASN A 153 -12.92 3.96 6.28
N PHE A 154 -12.66 5.13 5.71
CA PHE A 154 -11.54 5.99 6.06
C PHE A 154 -12.03 7.16 6.91
N LYS A 155 -11.32 7.44 7.99
CA LYS A 155 -11.50 8.61 8.83
C LYS A 155 -10.18 9.36 8.92
N ILE A 156 -10.11 10.53 8.30
CA ILE A 156 -8.91 11.34 8.21
C ILE A 156 -9.09 12.64 8.96
N GLY A 157 -8.18 12.88 9.91
CA GLY A 157 -8.20 14.05 10.76
C GLY A 157 -9.23 13.96 11.88
N THR A 158 -8.95 14.66 12.94
CA THR A 158 -9.90 14.95 14.00
C THR A 158 -9.97 16.46 14.10
N GLY A 159 -11.15 17.01 14.32
CA GLY A 159 -11.28 18.45 14.45
C GLY A 159 -10.61 19.05 15.69
N SER A 160 -10.07 18.23 16.57
CA SER A 160 -9.32 18.66 17.74
C SER A 160 -7.83 18.88 17.48
N ASP A 161 -7.31 18.45 16.30
CA ASP A 161 -5.90 18.69 15.97
C ASP A 161 -5.78 19.88 15.00
N PRO A 162 -5.33 21.05 15.48
CA PRO A 162 -5.15 22.24 14.65
C PRO A 162 -4.13 22.01 13.51
N ASN A 163 -3.18 21.09 13.68
CA ASN A 163 -2.15 20.81 12.69
C ASN A 163 -2.68 20.00 11.50
N SER A 164 -3.83 19.34 11.62
CA SER A 164 -4.48 18.61 10.53
C SER A 164 -5.55 19.45 9.81
N THR A 165 -6.03 20.52 10.43
CA THR A 165 -7.13 21.32 9.88
C THR A 165 -6.70 22.11 8.64
N GLY A 166 -7.50 22.00 7.59
CA GLY A 166 -7.29 22.74 6.34
C GLY A 166 -6.41 22.03 5.32
N PHE A 167 -5.75 20.93 5.68
CA PHE A 167 -4.96 20.15 4.74
C PHE A 167 -5.83 19.28 3.83
N SER A 168 -5.42 19.16 2.56
CA SER A 168 -6.07 18.32 1.57
C SER A 168 -5.35 16.98 1.39
N TYR A 169 -6.12 15.98 1.01
CA TYR A 169 -5.64 14.62 0.82
C TYR A 169 -6.46 13.88 -0.22
N ARG A 170 -5.87 12.83 -0.76
CA ARG A 170 -6.54 11.84 -1.63
C ARG A 170 -6.51 10.47 -0.97
N ILE A 171 -7.61 9.74 -1.11
CA ILE A 171 -7.74 8.36 -0.66
C ILE A 171 -8.41 7.51 -1.71
N SER A 172 -8.05 6.24 -1.72
CA SER A 172 -8.70 5.20 -2.52
C SER A 172 -8.55 3.85 -1.84
N VAL A 173 -9.36 2.89 -2.24
CA VAL A 173 -9.34 1.53 -1.72
C VAL A 173 -9.37 0.54 -2.87
N GLN A 174 -8.63 -0.55 -2.74
CA GLN A 174 -8.68 -1.69 -3.64
C GLN A 174 -9.12 -2.94 -2.90
N GLY A 175 -9.98 -3.74 -3.55
CA GLY A 175 -10.23 -5.14 -3.20
C GLY A 175 -9.39 -6.04 -4.10
N CYS A 176 -8.74 -7.06 -3.54
CA CYS A 176 -7.82 -7.96 -4.22
C CYS A 176 -8.23 -9.43 -4.02
N ASN A 177 -8.10 -10.26 -5.08
CA ASN A 177 -8.38 -11.71 -5.10
C ASN A 177 -7.09 -12.54 -5.18
#